data_39cc52602bc8fee0e9faf4d7391bb673
#
_entry.id   39cc52602bc8fee0e9faf4d7391bb673
#
_cell.length_a   1.000
_cell.length_b   1.000
_cell.length_c   1.000
_cell.angle_alpha   90.00
_cell.angle_beta   90.00
_cell.angle_gamma   90.00
#
_symmetry.space_group_name_H-M   'P 1'
#
loop_
_entity.id
_entity.type
_entity.pdbx_description
1 polymer ?
#
loop_
_entity_poly.entity_id
_entity_poly.type
_entity_poly.pdbx_seq_one_letter_code
_entity_poly.pdbx_strand_id
1 'polypeptide(L)'
;YIQNLHQYIDDKKALILRDEDMVIGAMGFSPDTGSIDFLAIHPQYRHLGITKLFLDKLMDELLYGKEISLTTYRAGDKADTGYREEYYRLGFAERELLVEYGYPTQRFVLLPKNKEEADND
;
A
#
# COMPACT_ATOMS: atom_id res chain seq x y z
N TYR A 1 21.50 -1.08 1.86
CA TYR A 1 20.74 -0.19 1.00
C TYR A 1 19.74 -0.98 0.12
N ILE A 2 18.63 -0.35 -0.21
CA ILE A 2 17.57 -1.02 -0.98
C ILE A 2 18.01 -1.11 -2.43
N GLN A 3 18.12 -2.32 -2.95
CA GLN A 3 18.65 -2.52 -4.29
C GLN A 3 17.65 -3.08 -5.29
N ASN A 4 16.79 -3.98 -4.87
CA ASN A 4 15.97 -4.70 -5.84
C ASN A 4 14.52 -4.81 -5.41
N LEU A 5 13.64 -4.34 -6.27
CA LEU A 5 12.22 -4.58 -6.13
C LEU A 5 11.85 -5.75 -7.05
N HIS A 6 11.41 -6.84 -6.47
CA HIS A 6 11.00 -8.01 -7.22
C HIS A 6 9.50 -8.15 -7.25
N GLN A 7 8.96 -8.28 -8.44
CA GLN A 7 7.58 -8.61 -8.62
C GLN A 7 7.40 -10.10 -8.35
N TYR A 8 6.44 -10.44 -7.51
CA TYR A 8 6.23 -11.82 -7.17
C TYR A 8 5.56 -12.59 -8.29
N ILE A 9 5.82 -13.88 -8.34
CA ILE A 9 5.63 -14.65 -9.54
C ILE A 9 4.21 -15.18 -9.72
N ASP A 10 3.51 -15.53 -8.65
CA ASP A 10 2.18 -16.09 -8.76
C ASP A 10 1.16 -15.01 -9.10
N ASP A 11 0.76 -14.96 -10.36
CA ASP A 11 -0.28 -14.07 -10.88
C ASP A 11 0.00 -12.59 -10.65
N LYS A 12 1.25 -12.23 -10.34
CA LYS A 12 1.65 -10.84 -10.12
C LYS A 12 0.84 -10.16 -9.02
N LYS A 13 0.60 -10.90 -7.92
CA LYS A 13 -0.22 -10.43 -6.82
C LYS A 13 0.57 -9.99 -5.60
N ALA A 14 1.88 -9.99 -5.69
CA ALA A 14 2.72 -9.56 -4.57
C ALA A 14 3.98 -8.87 -5.06
N LEU A 15 4.49 -7.97 -4.23
CA LEU A 15 5.77 -7.32 -4.41
C LEU A 15 6.66 -7.67 -3.23
N ILE A 16 7.92 -7.92 -3.50
CA ILE A 16 8.90 -8.22 -2.47
C ILE A 16 10.11 -7.32 -2.70
N LEU A 17 10.57 -6.71 -1.62
CA LEU A 17 11.79 -5.91 -1.64
C LEU A 17 12.84 -6.62 -0.81
N ARG A 18 14.02 -6.81 -1.37
CA ARG A 18 15.14 -7.48 -0.72
C ARG A 18 16.31 -6.53 -0.56
N ASP A 19 17.02 -6.72 0.55
CA ASP A 19 18.34 -6.16 0.74
C ASP A 19 19.27 -7.37 0.86
N GLU A 20 20.02 -7.65 -0.20
CA GLU A 20 20.78 -8.88 -0.35
C GLU A 20 19.87 -10.10 -0.20
N ASP A 21 20.08 -10.96 0.80
CA ASP A 21 19.28 -12.17 1.00
C ASP A 21 18.09 -11.97 1.93
N MET A 22 17.96 -10.79 2.50
CA MET A 22 16.91 -10.51 3.49
C MET A 22 15.72 -9.82 2.85
N VAL A 23 14.53 -10.35 3.09
CA VAL A 23 13.29 -9.67 2.69
C VAL A 23 13.01 -8.55 3.68
N ILE A 24 13.02 -7.32 3.21
CA ILE A 24 12.79 -6.16 4.05
C ILE A 24 11.40 -5.56 3.89
N GLY A 25 10.68 -5.93 2.84
CA GLY A 25 9.30 -5.51 2.64
C GLY A 25 8.55 -6.46 1.75
N ALA A 26 7.26 -6.57 1.97
CA ALA A 26 6.38 -7.38 1.15
C ALA A 26 4.98 -6.77 1.13
N MET A 27 4.34 -6.82 -0.02
CA MET A 27 2.98 -6.32 -0.19
C MET A 27 2.21 -7.31 -1.06
N GLY A 28 1.01 -7.70 -0.62
CA GLY A 28 0.09 -8.48 -1.43
C GLY A 28 -1.08 -7.62 -1.87
N PHE A 29 -1.58 -7.85 -3.07
CA PHE A 29 -2.68 -7.08 -3.61
C PHE A 29 -3.55 -7.93 -4.52
N SER A 30 -4.78 -7.48 -4.75
CA SER A 30 -5.74 -8.14 -5.63
C SER A 30 -5.97 -7.27 -6.86
N PRO A 31 -5.50 -7.70 -8.04
CA PRO A 31 -5.63 -6.88 -9.25
C PRO A 31 -7.08 -6.59 -9.65
N ASP A 32 -7.99 -7.51 -9.36
CA ASP A 32 -9.39 -7.35 -9.75
C ASP A 32 -10.08 -6.21 -9.01
N THR A 33 -9.75 -6.02 -7.74
CA THR A 33 -10.41 -5.02 -6.90
C THR A 33 -9.54 -3.80 -6.63
N GLY A 34 -8.22 -3.89 -6.89
CA GLY A 34 -7.28 -2.82 -6.56
C GLY A 34 -6.96 -2.76 -5.08
N SER A 35 -7.30 -3.80 -4.31
CA SER A 35 -7.07 -3.77 -2.87
C SER A 35 -5.66 -4.24 -2.51
N ILE A 36 -5.08 -3.58 -1.51
CA ILE A 36 -3.87 -4.04 -0.85
C ILE A 36 -4.31 -4.98 0.26
N ASP A 37 -3.90 -6.24 0.17
CA ASP A 37 -4.37 -7.27 1.09
C ASP A 37 -3.47 -7.42 2.30
N PHE A 38 -2.19 -7.16 2.15
CA PHE A 38 -1.27 -7.06 3.28
C PHE A 38 -0.07 -6.20 2.91
N LEU A 39 0.58 -5.65 3.93
CA LEU A 39 1.79 -4.87 3.79
C LEU A 39 2.64 -5.11 5.03
N ALA A 40 3.85 -5.57 4.85
CA ALA A 40 4.79 -5.83 5.93
C ALA A 40 6.13 -5.22 5.61
N ILE A 41 6.66 -4.42 6.53
CA ILE A 41 7.96 -3.79 6.40
C ILE A 41 8.81 -4.21 7.59
N HIS A 42 10.03 -4.66 7.32
CA HIS A 42 10.97 -5.01 8.39
C HIS A 42 11.14 -3.81 9.34
N PRO A 43 11.06 -4.03 10.65
CA PRO A 43 11.07 -2.91 11.61
C PRO A 43 12.27 -1.95 11.47
N GLN A 44 13.44 -2.48 11.12
CA GLN A 44 14.63 -1.64 10.96
C GLN A 44 14.63 -0.83 9.67
N TYR A 45 13.70 -1.12 8.76
CA TYR A 45 13.60 -0.45 7.46
C TYR A 45 12.38 0.43 7.35
N ARG A 46 11.68 0.66 8.45
CA ARG A 46 10.58 1.61 8.49
C ARG A 46 11.11 3.02 8.30
N HIS A 47 10.29 3.90 7.77
CA HIS A 47 10.62 5.31 7.49
C HIS A 47 11.63 5.50 6.35
N LEU A 48 11.89 4.46 5.56
CA LEU A 48 12.77 4.56 4.40
C LEU A 48 11.99 4.70 3.08
N GLY A 49 10.68 4.92 3.16
CA GLY A 49 9.88 5.13 1.96
C GLY A 49 9.50 3.87 1.20
N ILE A 50 9.57 2.70 1.85
CA ILE A 50 9.27 1.43 1.17
C ILE A 50 7.81 1.34 0.77
N THR A 51 6.90 1.79 1.63
CA THR A 51 5.47 1.78 1.29
C THR A 51 5.21 2.61 0.04
N LYS A 52 5.82 3.79 -0.05
CA LYS A 52 5.69 4.64 -1.23
C LYS A 52 6.27 3.97 -2.46
N LEU A 53 7.39 3.29 -2.32
CA LEU A 53 8.00 2.56 -3.43
C LEU A 53 7.04 1.50 -4.00
N PHE A 54 6.41 0.73 -3.12
CA PHE A 54 5.41 -0.25 -3.54
C PHE A 54 4.20 0.41 -4.20
N LEU A 55 3.70 1.50 -3.61
CA LEU A 55 2.56 2.22 -4.17
C LEU A 55 2.86 2.77 -5.56
N ASP A 56 4.05 3.33 -5.74
CA ASP A 56 4.47 3.83 -7.05
C ASP A 56 4.47 2.71 -8.09
N LYS A 57 4.95 1.53 -7.70
CA LYS A 57 4.95 0.38 -8.61
C LYS A 57 3.53 -0.04 -8.98
N LEU A 58 2.60 -0.05 -8.02
CA LEU A 58 1.21 -0.36 -8.32
C LEU A 58 0.58 0.70 -9.22
N MET A 59 0.78 1.97 -8.89
CA MET A 59 0.14 3.07 -9.62
C MET A 59 0.71 3.25 -11.03
N ASP A 60 2.00 3.05 -11.19
CA ASP A 60 2.66 3.31 -12.47
C ASP A 60 2.60 2.11 -13.42
N GLU A 61 2.45 0.90 -12.88
CA GLU A 61 2.51 -0.30 -13.70
C GLU A 61 1.39 -1.29 -13.42
N LEU A 62 1.42 -1.95 -12.27
CA LEU A 62 0.60 -3.14 -12.02
C LEU A 62 -0.90 -2.84 -11.93
N LEU A 63 -1.26 -1.70 -11.37
CA LEU A 63 -2.64 -1.25 -11.22
C LEU A 63 -2.83 0.12 -11.84
N TYR A 64 -2.17 0.36 -12.97
CA TYR A 64 -2.24 1.66 -13.65
C TYR A 64 -3.68 2.06 -13.94
N GLY A 65 -4.04 3.28 -13.56
CA GLY A 65 -5.37 3.80 -13.80
C GLY A 65 -6.45 3.29 -12.86
N LYS A 66 -6.10 2.41 -11.93
CA LYS A 66 -7.07 1.87 -10.99
C LYS A 66 -7.01 2.58 -9.65
N GLU A 67 -8.14 2.60 -8.97
CA GLU A 67 -8.24 3.00 -7.59
C GLU A 67 -7.56 1.93 -6.72
N ILE A 68 -6.75 2.37 -5.76
CA ILE A 68 -6.09 1.46 -4.83
C ILE A 68 -6.77 1.61 -3.47
N SER A 69 -7.09 0.50 -2.83
CA SER A 69 -7.76 0.52 -1.53
C SER A 69 -7.04 -0.36 -0.53
N LEU A 70 -7.26 -0.04 0.74
CA LEU A 70 -6.85 -0.90 1.85
C LEU A 70 -7.84 -0.68 2.99
N THR A 71 -7.79 -1.57 3.96
CA THR A 71 -8.53 -1.39 5.20
C THR A 71 -7.54 -1.23 6.34
N THR A 72 -7.88 -0.37 7.28
CA THR A 72 -7.04 -0.08 8.42
C THR A 72 -7.88 0.14 9.66
N TYR A 73 -7.26 0.49 10.76
CA TYR A 73 -7.93 0.74 12.02
C TYR A 73 -8.82 1.98 11.94
N ARG A 74 -9.87 2.00 12.75
CA ARG A 74 -10.69 3.19 12.91
C ARG A 74 -9.95 4.26 13.71
N ALA A 75 -10.39 5.50 13.55
CA ALA A 75 -9.84 6.60 14.33
C ALA A 75 -10.02 6.31 15.83
N GLY A 76 -8.96 6.52 16.60
CA GLY A 76 -8.98 6.30 18.02
C GLY A 76 -8.68 4.86 18.46
N ASP A 77 -8.50 3.94 17.54
CA ASP A 77 -8.14 2.57 17.88
C ASP A 77 -6.72 2.55 18.46
N LYS A 78 -6.56 1.88 19.60
CA LYS A 78 -5.27 1.79 20.27
C LYS A 78 -4.22 1.01 19.47
N ALA A 79 -4.66 0.13 18.58
CA ALA A 79 -3.75 -0.63 17.73
C ALA A 79 -3.18 0.23 16.60
N ASP A 80 -3.78 1.37 16.33
CA ASP A 80 -3.26 2.29 15.32
C ASP A 80 -2.07 3.07 15.88
N THR A 81 -0.90 2.63 15.55
CA THR A 81 0.35 3.24 16.01
C THR A 81 0.94 4.20 14.98
N GLY A 82 0.08 4.80 14.15
CA GLY A 82 0.50 5.76 13.12
C GLY A 82 0.17 5.33 11.71
N TYR A 83 -0.51 4.20 11.54
CA TYR A 83 -0.85 3.69 10.21
C TYR A 83 -1.78 4.64 9.46
N ARG A 84 -2.83 5.12 10.11
CA ARG A 84 -3.78 6.03 9.46
C ARG A 84 -3.09 7.30 9.01
N GLU A 85 -2.24 7.86 9.84
CA GLU A 85 -1.52 9.09 9.51
C GLU A 85 -0.57 8.89 8.33
N GLU A 86 0.12 7.76 8.29
CA GLU A 86 0.98 7.43 7.16
C GLU A 86 0.19 7.37 5.86
N TYR A 87 -0.99 6.74 5.88
CA TYR A 87 -1.82 6.64 4.68
C TYR A 87 -2.32 8.01 4.23
N TYR A 88 -2.67 8.89 5.15
CA TYR A 88 -3.01 10.27 4.78
C TYR A 88 -1.83 10.96 4.07
N ARG A 89 -0.65 10.82 4.61
CA ARG A 89 0.54 11.42 3.99
C ARG A 89 0.82 10.87 2.60
N LEU A 90 0.45 9.64 2.36
CA LEU A 90 0.61 9.01 1.05
C LEU A 90 -0.52 9.37 0.07
N GLY A 91 -1.52 10.11 0.52
CA GLY A 91 -2.59 10.58 -0.34
C GLY A 91 -3.90 9.80 -0.24
N PHE A 92 -3.98 8.82 0.64
CA PHE A 92 -5.22 8.08 0.84
C PHE A 92 -6.27 8.94 1.52
N ALA A 93 -7.54 8.69 1.17
CA ALA A 93 -8.68 9.33 1.78
C ALA A 93 -9.56 8.28 2.46
N GLU A 94 -10.22 8.69 3.53
CA GLU A 94 -11.15 7.82 4.25
C GLU A 94 -12.36 7.48 3.41
N ARG A 95 -12.84 6.27 3.55
CA ARG A 95 -14.09 5.80 2.98
C ARG A 95 -14.93 5.18 4.09
N GLU A 96 -15.74 4.18 3.73
CA GLU A 96 -16.73 3.62 4.63
C GLU A 96 -16.13 2.86 5.81
N LEU A 97 -16.88 2.83 6.89
CA LEU A 97 -16.57 2.00 8.06
C LEU A 97 -17.00 0.58 7.77
N LEU A 98 -16.15 -0.37 8.15
CA LEU A 98 -16.39 -1.78 7.92
C LEU A 98 -16.21 -2.56 9.22
N VAL A 99 -16.61 -3.82 9.20
CA VAL A 99 -16.28 -4.78 10.24
C VAL A 99 -15.71 -6.00 9.54
N GLU A 100 -14.46 -6.31 9.81
CA GLU A 100 -13.79 -7.46 9.21
C GLU A 100 -13.40 -8.45 10.26
N TYR A 101 -13.88 -9.70 10.11
CA TYR A 101 -13.63 -10.76 11.09
C TYR A 101 -14.00 -10.33 12.50
N GLY A 102 -15.11 -9.58 12.63
CA GLY A 102 -15.58 -9.08 13.91
C GLY A 102 -14.84 -7.86 14.44
N TYR A 103 -13.85 -7.34 13.71
CA TYR A 103 -13.05 -6.20 14.15
C TYR A 103 -13.44 -4.94 13.38
N PRO A 104 -13.66 -3.80 14.07
CA PRO A 104 -14.00 -2.54 13.40
C PRO A 104 -12.82 -2.00 12.60
N THR A 105 -13.06 -1.75 11.32
CA THR A 105 -12.05 -1.22 10.40
C THR A 105 -12.62 -0.07 9.60
N GLN A 106 -11.79 0.53 8.77
CA GLN A 106 -12.20 1.57 7.84
C GLN A 106 -11.45 1.40 6.54
N ARG A 107 -12.16 1.56 5.43
CA ARG A 107 -11.58 1.49 4.09
C ARG A 107 -10.97 2.85 3.76
N PHE A 108 -9.76 2.80 3.18
CA PHE A 108 -9.04 3.97 2.67
C PHE A 108 -8.80 3.78 1.19
N VAL A 109 -8.79 4.86 0.43
CA VAL A 109 -8.67 4.80 -1.03
C VAL A 109 -7.67 5.82 -1.52
N LEU A 110 -6.83 5.38 -2.45
CA LEU A 110 -5.91 6.23 -3.18
C LEU A 110 -6.37 6.27 -4.64
N LEU A 111 -6.73 7.45 -5.12
CA LEU A 111 -7.21 7.61 -6.47
C LEU A 111 -6.05 7.53 -7.47
N PRO A 112 -6.30 7.06 -8.70
CA PRO A 112 -5.27 7.04 -9.72
C PRO A 112 -4.83 8.46 -10.07
N LYS A 113 -3.61 8.58 -10.57
CA LYS A 113 -3.11 9.88 -11.01
C LYS A 113 -3.98 10.43 -12.13
N ASN A 114 -4.30 11.72 -12.05
CA ASN A 114 -5.00 12.40 -13.11
C ASN A 114 -4.03 12.59 -14.27
N LYS A 115 -4.45 12.18 -15.47
CA LYS A 115 -3.61 12.29 -16.66
C LYS A 115 -3.23 13.75 -16.96
N GLU A 116 -4.15 14.69 -16.74
CA GLU A 116 -3.87 16.11 -16.94
C GLU A 116 -2.82 16.61 -15.96
N GLU A 117 -2.89 16.18 -14.70
CA GLU A 117 -1.88 16.55 -13.71
C GLU A 117 -0.52 15.99 -14.08
N ALA A 118 -0.48 14.77 -14.58
CA ALA A 118 0.77 14.15 -15.02
C ALA A 118 1.36 14.89 -16.22
N ASP A 119 0.54 15.36 -17.14
CA ASP A 119 0.99 16.07 -18.33
C ASP A 119 1.46 17.48 -18.01
N ASN A 120 1.02 18.07 -16.90
CA ASN A 120 1.40 19.42 -16.51
C ASN A 120 2.67 19.48 -15.65
N ASP A 121 3.16 18.35 -15.24
CA ASP A 121 4.42 18.26 -14.49
C ASP A 121 5.66 18.29 -15.42
#